data_569b06e9c35d0a2c01bc97be3c42d72f
#
_entry.id   569b06e9c35d0a2c01bc97be3c42d72f
#
_cell.length_a   1.000
_cell.length_b   1.000
_cell.length_c   1.000
_cell.angle_alpha   90.00
_cell.angle_beta   90.00
_cell.angle_gamma   90.00
#
_symmetry.space_group_name_H-M   'P 1'
#
loop_
_entity.id
_entity.type
_entity.pdbx_description
1 polymer ?
#
loop_
_entity_poly.entity_id
_entity_poly.type
_entity_poly.pdbx_seq_one_letter_code
_entity_poly.pdbx_strand_id
1 'polypeptide(L)'
;MEIKINSLDSIHEAAKQFIAAMEDNTVFAFYGKMGAGKTTFIKAICEELGVNDVINSPTFAIVNEYRSDETGELIYHFAFYRIKKLDEVYDMGYEDYFYSGALCFIEWPELIEEVLPGDAVKVIIEEVEDGTRAVRLESMD
;
A
#
# COMPACT_ATOMS: atom_id res chain seq x y z
N MET A 1 -12.33 0.69 -10.97
CA MET A 1 -12.22 -0.76 -10.77
C MET A 1 -12.47 -1.11 -9.31
N GLU A 2 -13.23 -2.16 -9.06
CA GLU A 2 -13.53 -2.60 -7.70
C GLU A 2 -13.20 -4.09 -7.55
N ILE A 3 -12.55 -4.41 -6.43
CA ILE A 3 -12.19 -5.78 -6.05
C ILE A 3 -12.90 -6.09 -4.75
N LYS A 4 -13.48 -7.27 -4.63
CA LYS A 4 -14.14 -7.68 -3.38
C LYS A 4 -13.34 -8.74 -2.65
N ILE A 5 -13.26 -8.58 -1.33
CA ILE A 5 -12.64 -9.56 -0.43
C ILE A 5 -13.77 -10.08 0.44
N ASN A 6 -14.30 -11.24 0.10
CA ASN A 6 -15.46 -11.81 0.80
C ASN A 6 -15.09 -12.39 2.17
N SER A 7 -13.84 -12.84 2.32
CA SER A 7 -13.34 -13.38 3.57
C SER A 7 -11.82 -13.39 3.53
N LEU A 8 -11.18 -13.69 4.65
CA LEU A 8 -9.72 -13.83 4.68
C LEU A 8 -9.24 -14.96 3.76
N ASP A 9 -10.08 -15.97 3.55
CA ASP A 9 -9.72 -17.10 2.67
C ASP A 9 -9.56 -16.65 1.22
N SER A 10 -10.22 -15.57 0.81
CA SER A 10 -10.17 -15.08 -0.55
C SER A 10 -9.22 -13.91 -0.74
N ILE A 11 -8.46 -13.54 0.30
CA ILE A 11 -7.62 -12.34 0.23
C ILE A 11 -6.49 -12.45 -0.80
N HIS A 12 -5.93 -13.66 -0.98
CA HIS A 12 -4.85 -13.84 -1.96
C HIS A 12 -5.36 -13.74 -3.39
N GLU A 13 -6.58 -14.21 -3.65
CA GLU A 13 -7.20 -14.03 -4.96
C GLU A 13 -7.44 -12.55 -5.24
N ALA A 14 -7.91 -11.81 -4.24
CA ALA A 14 -8.09 -10.35 -4.37
C ALA A 14 -6.74 -9.66 -4.61
N ALA A 15 -5.67 -10.13 -3.94
CA ALA A 15 -4.34 -9.58 -4.14
C ALA A 15 -3.85 -9.80 -5.56
N LYS A 16 -4.12 -10.96 -6.15
CA LYS A 16 -3.78 -11.23 -7.55
C LYS A 16 -4.50 -10.29 -8.50
N GLN A 17 -5.78 -10.02 -8.22
CA GLN A 17 -6.55 -9.06 -9.02
C GLN A 17 -5.98 -7.66 -8.91
N PHE A 18 -5.55 -7.28 -7.70
CA PHE A 18 -4.93 -5.98 -7.48
C PHE A 18 -3.63 -5.85 -8.28
N ILE A 19 -2.79 -6.90 -8.22
CA ILE A 19 -1.51 -6.89 -8.94
C ILE A 19 -1.74 -6.74 -10.44
N ALA A 20 -2.74 -7.43 -10.98
CA ALA A 20 -3.09 -7.30 -12.40
C ALA A 20 -3.56 -5.87 -12.73
N ALA A 21 -4.18 -5.19 -11.79
CA ALA A 21 -4.67 -3.83 -11.98
C ALA A 21 -3.61 -2.76 -11.74
N MET A 22 -2.44 -3.11 -11.21
CA MET A 22 -1.36 -2.14 -10.96
C MET A 22 -0.80 -1.56 -12.25
N GLU A 23 -0.78 -2.34 -13.31
CA GLU A 23 -0.19 -1.94 -14.59
C GLU A 23 1.23 -1.39 -14.40
N ASP A 24 1.51 -0.19 -14.92
CA ASP A 24 2.83 0.43 -14.80
C ASP A 24 2.95 1.36 -13.59
N ASN A 25 1.90 1.45 -12.80
CA ASN A 25 1.92 2.32 -11.62
C ASN A 25 2.81 1.72 -10.54
N THR A 26 3.46 2.59 -9.77
CA THR A 26 4.38 2.15 -8.71
C THR A 26 4.02 2.69 -7.34
N VAL A 27 3.28 3.79 -7.25
CA VAL A 27 2.93 4.39 -5.95
C VAL A 27 1.44 4.25 -5.70
N PHE A 28 1.12 3.59 -4.58
CA PHE A 28 -0.27 3.27 -4.20
C PHE A 28 -0.53 3.79 -2.79
N ALA A 29 -1.48 4.72 -2.68
CA ALA A 29 -1.85 5.34 -1.41
C ALA A 29 -3.14 4.68 -0.90
N PHE A 30 -3.04 4.00 0.23
CA PHE A 30 -4.13 3.20 0.79
C PHE A 30 -4.91 4.00 1.82
N TYR A 31 -6.18 4.22 1.53
CA TYR A 31 -7.12 4.93 2.40
C TYR A 31 -8.11 3.93 3.00
N GLY A 32 -8.48 4.15 4.23
CA GLY A 32 -9.45 3.32 4.92
C GLY A 32 -9.36 3.55 6.41
N LYS A 33 -10.47 3.32 7.09
CA LYS A 33 -10.51 3.45 8.54
C LYS A 33 -9.59 2.44 9.20
N MET A 34 -9.18 2.73 10.44
CA MET A 34 -8.44 1.75 11.22
C MET A 34 -9.28 0.47 11.32
N GLY A 35 -8.64 -0.67 11.11
CA GLY A 35 -9.36 -1.95 11.10
C GLY A 35 -10.01 -2.32 9.78
N ALA A 36 -9.88 -1.48 8.74
CA ALA A 36 -10.44 -1.79 7.43
C ALA A 36 -9.69 -2.90 6.70
N GLY A 37 -8.48 -3.26 7.17
CA GLY A 37 -7.72 -4.34 6.58
C GLY A 37 -6.60 -3.90 5.64
N LYS A 38 -6.15 -2.64 5.73
CA LYS A 38 -5.10 -2.12 4.86
C LYS A 38 -3.80 -2.92 4.95
N THR A 39 -3.29 -3.09 6.16
CA THR A 39 -2.04 -3.83 6.38
C THR A 39 -2.19 -5.29 5.96
N THR A 40 -3.31 -5.91 6.28
CA THR A 40 -3.58 -7.30 5.93
C THR A 40 -3.59 -7.50 4.42
N PHE A 41 -4.19 -6.55 3.68
CA PHE A 41 -4.24 -6.63 2.23
C PHE A 41 -2.87 -6.39 1.61
N ILE A 42 -2.13 -5.39 2.11
CA ILE A 42 -0.75 -5.12 1.64
C ILE A 42 0.13 -6.34 1.87
N LYS A 43 -0.02 -7.00 3.02
CA LYS A 43 0.70 -8.22 3.31
C LYS A 43 0.43 -9.30 2.25
N ALA A 44 -0.85 -9.51 1.93
CA ALA A 44 -1.23 -10.49 0.91
C ALA A 44 -0.65 -10.13 -0.46
N ILE A 45 -0.67 -8.85 -0.83
CA ILE A 45 -0.09 -8.38 -2.09
C ILE A 45 1.41 -8.69 -2.13
N CYS A 46 2.13 -8.37 -1.07
CA CYS A 46 3.58 -8.62 -1.01
C CYS A 46 3.89 -10.12 -1.08
N GLU A 47 3.08 -10.95 -0.41
CA GLU A 47 3.26 -12.39 -0.48
C GLU A 47 3.06 -12.90 -1.90
N GLU A 48 2.04 -12.39 -2.60
CA GLU A 48 1.80 -12.76 -3.99
C GLU A 48 2.88 -12.24 -4.93
N LEU A 49 3.59 -11.19 -4.55
CA LEU A 49 4.73 -10.65 -5.32
C LEU A 49 6.04 -11.39 -5.04
N GLY A 50 6.02 -12.38 -4.16
CA GLY A 50 7.18 -13.21 -3.90
C GLY A 50 8.03 -12.80 -2.70
N VAL A 51 7.48 -12.00 -1.80
CA VAL A 51 8.18 -11.61 -0.57
C VAL A 51 8.01 -12.74 0.46
N ASN A 52 9.12 -13.30 0.93
CA ASN A 52 9.11 -14.37 1.92
C ASN A 52 9.37 -13.88 3.34
N ASP A 53 9.70 -12.60 3.51
CA ASP A 53 9.93 -12.01 4.83
C ASP A 53 8.63 -11.86 5.61
N VAL A 54 8.76 -11.66 6.91
CA VAL A 54 7.61 -11.32 7.75
C VAL A 54 7.20 -9.88 7.42
N ILE A 55 5.97 -9.70 6.98
CA ILE A 55 5.45 -8.41 6.55
C ILE A 55 4.57 -7.83 7.64
N ASN A 56 4.98 -6.68 8.17
CA ASN A 56 4.23 -5.95 9.19
C ASN A 56 4.18 -4.47 8.82
N SER A 57 3.19 -3.77 9.36
CA SER A 57 3.18 -2.31 9.27
C SER A 57 4.41 -1.77 10.00
N PRO A 58 5.07 -0.74 9.47
CA PRO A 58 6.20 -0.11 10.17
C PRO A 58 5.79 0.37 11.56
N THR A 59 6.58 0.04 12.58
CA THR A 59 6.27 0.40 13.97
C THR A 59 7.19 1.47 14.53
N PHE A 60 8.48 1.35 14.30
CA PHE A 60 9.47 2.32 14.79
C PHE A 60 10.00 3.21 13.68
N ALA A 61 10.06 2.69 12.48
CA ALA A 61 10.45 3.45 11.31
C ALA A 61 9.18 3.81 10.54
N ILE A 62 9.28 4.80 9.64
CA ILE A 62 8.16 5.19 8.77
C ILE A 62 8.04 4.22 7.61
N VAL A 63 9.13 3.59 7.20
CA VAL A 63 9.17 2.73 6.01
C VAL A 63 9.87 1.40 6.32
N ASN A 64 9.30 0.32 5.78
CA ASN A 64 9.94 -0.99 5.72
C ASN A 64 10.28 -1.30 4.28
N GLU A 65 11.40 -1.94 4.06
CA GLU A 65 11.85 -2.35 2.73
C GLU A 65 11.77 -3.87 2.62
N TYR A 66 11.15 -4.35 1.55
CA TYR A 66 11.09 -5.77 1.24
C TYR A 66 11.67 -6.02 -0.14
N ARG A 67 12.05 -7.24 -0.40
CA ARG A 67 12.52 -7.64 -1.72
C ARG A 67 11.84 -8.93 -2.12
N SER A 68 11.35 -8.98 -3.35
CA SER A 68 10.78 -10.20 -3.89
C SER A 68 11.89 -11.23 -4.11
N ASP A 69 11.71 -12.44 -3.60
CA ASP A 69 12.65 -13.52 -3.82
C ASP A 69 12.52 -14.10 -5.24
N GLU A 70 11.42 -13.81 -5.92
CA GLU A 70 11.20 -14.30 -7.28
C GLU A 70 11.78 -13.37 -8.33
N THR A 71 11.63 -12.06 -8.17
CA THR A 71 12.04 -11.08 -9.18
C THR A 71 13.22 -10.21 -8.77
N GLY A 72 13.53 -10.15 -7.48
CA GLY A 72 14.55 -9.25 -6.94
C GLY A 72 14.09 -7.81 -6.81
N GLU A 73 12.84 -7.51 -7.12
CA GLU A 73 12.32 -6.14 -7.05
C GLU A 73 12.17 -5.67 -5.62
N LEU A 74 12.45 -4.38 -5.40
CA LEU A 74 12.26 -3.73 -4.10
C LEU A 74 10.82 -3.28 -3.94
N ILE A 75 10.31 -3.38 -2.71
CA ILE A 75 8.98 -2.92 -2.34
C ILE A 75 9.12 -2.13 -1.05
N TYR A 76 8.61 -0.90 -1.04
CA TYR A 76 8.61 -0.06 0.15
C TYR A 76 7.21 0.02 0.72
N HIS A 77 7.10 -0.21 2.03
CA HIS A 77 5.81 -0.14 2.75
C HIS A 77 5.91 0.97 3.78
N PHE A 78 5.09 2.01 3.63
CA PHE A 78 5.10 3.20 4.47
C PHE A 78 3.88 3.23 5.38
N ALA A 79 4.05 3.76 6.58
CA ALA A 79 2.93 4.06 7.46
C ALA A 79 3.17 5.41 8.13
N PHE A 80 2.37 6.40 7.78
CA PHE A 80 2.58 7.78 8.22
C PHE A 80 1.73 8.18 9.42
N TYR A 81 1.05 7.25 10.05
CA TYR A 81 0.12 7.57 11.13
C TYR A 81 0.77 8.24 12.35
N ARG A 82 2.08 8.10 12.51
CA ARG A 82 2.81 8.66 13.65
C ARG A 82 3.49 9.99 13.37
N ILE A 83 3.51 10.43 12.12
CA ILE A 83 4.16 11.72 11.84
C ILE A 83 3.30 12.86 12.39
N LYS A 84 3.97 13.89 12.87
CA LYS A 84 3.30 15.07 13.43
C LYS A 84 3.43 16.27 12.51
N LYS A 85 4.50 16.30 11.70
CA LYS A 85 4.77 17.40 10.79
C LYS A 85 5.28 16.85 9.46
N LEU A 86 4.91 17.53 8.40
CA LEU A 86 5.37 17.17 7.06
C LEU A 86 6.90 17.22 6.93
N ASP A 87 7.56 18.04 7.76
CA ASP A 87 9.03 18.12 7.80
C ASP A 87 9.68 16.74 7.99
N GLU A 88 9.03 15.85 8.74
CA GLU A 88 9.56 14.50 8.96
C GLU A 88 9.64 13.72 7.65
N VAL A 89 8.72 13.97 6.73
CA VAL A 89 8.71 13.31 5.42
C VAL A 89 9.82 13.88 4.55
N TYR A 90 10.05 15.18 4.60
CA TYR A 90 11.16 15.81 3.88
C TYR A 90 12.49 15.30 4.40
N ASP A 91 12.62 15.17 5.72
CA ASP A 91 13.87 14.71 6.36
C ASP A 91 14.23 13.27 5.98
N MET A 92 13.23 12.42 5.72
CA MET A 92 13.52 11.04 5.34
C MET A 92 13.92 10.90 3.87
N GLY A 93 13.78 11.96 3.07
CA GLY A 93 14.11 11.91 1.65
C GLY A 93 13.08 11.15 0.83
N TYR A 94 11.79 11.50 0.98
CA TYR A 94 10.69 10.77 0.35
C TYR A 94 10.86 10.63 -1.17
N GLU A 95 11.53 11.58 -1.81
CA GLU A 95 11.71 11.57 -3.26
C GLU A 95 12.53 10.36 -3.71
N ASP A 96 13.51 9.95 -2.91
CA ASP A 96 14.34 8.79 -3.25
C ASP A 96 13.55 7.49 -3.26
N TYR A 97 12.41 7.47 -2.60
CA TYR A 97 11.52 6.31 -2.59
C TYR A 97 10.45 6.43 -3.67
N PHE A 98 9.69 7.53 -3.66
CA PHE A 98 8.52 7.69 -4.52
C PHE A 98 8.86 7.77 -6.00
N TYR A 99 10.06 8.23 -6.32
CA TYR A 99 10.50 8.37 -7.72
C TYR A 99 11.57 7.35 -8.10
N SER A 100 11.76 6.32 -7.28
CA SER A 100 12.77 5.28 -7.53
C SER A 100 12.37 4.28 -8.60
N GLY A 101 11.08 4.17 -8.92
CA GLY A 101 10.55 3.12 -9.78
C GLY A 101 10.19 1.85 -9.02
N ALA A 102 10.54 1.74 -7.74
CA ALA A 102 10.15 0.61 -6.92
C ALA A 102 8.70 0.77 -6.48
N LEU A 103 8.05 -0.35 -6.16
CA LEU A 103 6.68 -0.32 -5.65
C LEU A 103 6.67 0.35 -4.28
N CYS A 104 5.71 1.25 -4.07
CA CYS A 104 5.53 1.95 -2.81
C CYS A 104 4.08 1.78 -2.38
N PHE A 105 3.86 1.10 -1.27
CA PHE A 105 2.54 0.95 -0.67
C PHE A 105 2.49 1.83 0.58
N ILE A 106 1.58 2.79 0.59
CA ILE A 106 1.53 3.83 1.60
C ILE A 106 0.24 3.74 2.41
N GLU A 107 0.38 3.54 3.74
CA GLU A 107 -0.74 3.62 4.67
C GLU A 107 -0.76 5.00 5.32
N TRP A 108 -1.95 5.48 5.64
CA TRP A 108 -2.16 6.78 6.27
C TRP A 108 -1.58 7.92 5.42
N PRO A 109 -1.95 8.00 4.13
CA PRO A 109 -1.40 9.01 3.25
C PRO A 109 -1.99 10.41 3.48
N GLU A 110 -3.02 10.53 4.30
CA GLU A 110 -3.76 11.78 4.49
C GLU A 110 -2.88 12.95 4.90
N LEU A 111 -1.82 12.66 5.66
CA LEU A 111 -0.93 13.70 6.17
C LEU A 111 0.13 14.13 5.16
N ILE A 112 0.29 13.38 4.06
CA ILE A 112 1.38 13.61 3.12
C ILE A 112 0.89 13.73 1.67
N GLU A 113 -0.39 13.99 1.47
CA GLU A 113 -0.96 14.02 0.12
C GLU A 113 -0.26 15.02 -0.80
N GLU A 114 0.18 16.15 -0.27
CA GLU A 114 0.82 17.18 -1.10
C GLU A 114 2.17 16.75 -1.67
N VAL A 115 2.79 15.70 -1.14
CA VAL A 115 4.08 15.22 -1.66
C VAL A 115 3.94 13.94 -2.48
N LEU A 116 2.73 13.41 -2.63
CA LEU A 116 2.51 12.24 -3.46
C LEU A 116 2.74 12.58 -4.94
N PRO A 117 3.34 11.64 -5.71
CA PRO A 117 3.45 11.83 -7.16
C PRO A 117 2.08 12.04 -7.81
N GLY A 118 2.04 12.82 -8.87
CA GLY A 118 0.79 13.10 -9.57
C GLY A 118 0.14 11.86 -10.17
N ASP A 119 0.91 10.81 -10.43
CA ASP A 119 0.41 9.55 -10.98
C ASP A 119 0.18 8.47 -9.91
N ALA A 120 0.22 8.84 -8.63
CA ALA A 120 -0.09 7.89 -7.56
C ALA A 120 -1.53 7.40 -7.69
N VAL A 121 -1.74 6.14 -7.36
CA VAL A 121 -3.06 5.51 -7.40
C VAL A 121 -3.66 5.53 -6.00
N LYS A 122 -4.89 6.00 -5.91
CA LYS A 122 -5.64 5.99 -4.66
C LYS A 122 -6.34 4.64 -4.52
N VAL A 123 -6.07 3.95 -3.41
CA VAL A 123 -6.67 2.64 -3.12
C VAL A 123 -7.54 2.81 -1.88
N ILE A 124 -8.83 2.59 -2.03
CA ILE A 124 -9.79 2.74 -0.93
C ILE A 124 -10.26 1.37 -0.50
N ILE A 125 -10.07 1.05 0.79
CA ILE A 125 -10.55 -0.20 1.37
C ILE A 125 -11.62 0.14 2.40
N GLU A 126 -12.79 -0.46 2.26
CA GLU A 126 -13.87 -0.24 3.22
C GLU A 126 -14.66 -1.53 3.45
N GLU A 127 -15.14 -1.70 4.68
CA GLU A 127 -16.04 -2.80 5.00
C GLU A 127 -17.44 -2.41 4.52
N VAL A 128 -18.04 -3.25 3.69
CA VAL A 128 -19.35 -2.92 3.10
C VAL A 128 -20.49 -3.64 3.80
N GLU A 129 -20.34 -4.94 4.12
CA GLU A 129 -21.33 -5.67 4.90
C GLU A 129 -20.76 -7.02 5.32
N ASP A 130 -21.19 -7.50 6.48
CA ASP A 130 -20.88 -8.85 6.98
C ASP A 130 -19.41 -9.28 6.83
N GLY A 131 -18.49 -8.34 7.06
CA GLY A 131 -17.07 -8.66 6.97
C GLY A 131 -16.50 -8.61 5.57
N THR A 132 -17.33 -8.39 4.55
CA THR A 132 -16.87 -8.22 3.18
C THR A 132 -16.18 -6.86 3.04
N ARG A 133 -15.06 -6.83 2.35
CA ARG A 133 -14.33 -5.60 2.05
C ARG A 133 -14.43 -5.29 0.57
N ALA A 134 -14.51 -4.02 0.24
CA ALA A 134 -14.41 -3.56 -1.14
C ALA A 134 -13.15 -2.74 -1.30
N VAL A 135 -12.39 -3.00 -2.37
CA VAL A 135 -11.17 -2.28 -2.69
C VAL A 135 -11.38 -1.57 -4.01
N ARG A 136 -11.23 -0.25 -4.02
CA ARG A 136 -11.37 0.54 -5.24
C ARG A 136 -10.05 1.22 -5.58
N LEU A 137 -9.68 1.20 -6.86
CA LEU A 137 -8.50 1.91 -7.36
C LEU A 137 -9.00 3.11 -8.16
N GLU A 138 -8.48 4.29 -7.83
CA GLU A 138 -8.88 5.55 -8.45
C GLU A 138 -7.66 6.43 -8.71
N SER A 139 -7.79 7.35 -9.66
CA SER A 139 -6.81 8.38 -9.87
C SER A 139 -6.82 9.35 -8.68
N MET A 140 -5.68 9.95 -8.36
CA MET A 140 -5.60 10.98 -7.33
C MET A 140 -6.22 12.31 -7.77
N ASP A 141 -6.44 12.47 -9.07
CA ASP A 141 -7.05 13.70 -9.62
C ASP A 141 -8.53 13.82 -9.30
#